data_fd92740d33f81071c1f6650a1a02f53c
#
_entry.id   fd92740d33f81071c1f6650a1a02f53c
#
_cell.length_a   1.000
_cell.length_b   1.000
_cell.length_c   1.000
_cell.angle_alpha   90.00
_cell.angle_beta   90.00
_cell.angle_gamma   90.00
#
_symmetry.space_group_name_H-M   'P 1'
#
loop_
_entity.id
_entity.type
_entity.pdbx_description
1 polymer ?
#
loop_
_entity_poly.entity_id
_entity_poly.type
_entity_poly.pdbx_seq_one_letter_code
_entity_poly.pdbx_strand_id
1 'polypeptide(L)'
;MKRAHRMPFGAELAGGGASFRLWAPACESVELLLARERSVPMHRTADGWHATELEDVVAGTAYSFRVDDGDAVPDPASRSNPWDPQGPSALVDPLAHEWRDGDWRGRPWNEAVVYELHVGTFTPEGTFAAAIGKLDHLARVGVTALEIMPVADFPGSRNWGYDGVLPYAPDASYGTPEDFKRLIEEAHRRGLMVLLDVVYNHFGPEGNQLHRYAPQFFTEAHQTPWGAAINFDGKHSGVVRDFFIHNALYWVIEFHLDGLRLDAVHAIHDDSPTHIVLDIARALADGPGRDRHVHLVLENERNDPALLDRRATHATAQWNDPWHHCAHVLCSGETSGYYGHFTRDTARLLAQSFAHGFSESLPAIAFMPFLQNHDQVGNRAMGERLALLAPPEALRLAQAALLLSPQVPLLFMGEEIGAKTPFLYFCDFHGDLAAAVREGRRKEFAAFPEFAAEEARSKIPDPNSADAFLASKIDWDNANAGCLARFLELLALRREHIVPRLDDTPRVAQFDAVAPGAVLVDWTLADGARLHLRANFSAEAAPIESAPGTILHAEGSSNGGLGPWSGTWTLEAAR
;
A
#
# COMPACT_ATOMS: atom_id res chain seq x y z
N MET A 1 -12.17 15.08 -15.31
CA MET A 1 -11.89 15.09 -13.86
C MET A 1 -11.40 16.48 -13.42
N LYS A 2 -11.45 16.81 -12.12
CA LYS A 2 -10.88 18.07 -11.62
C LYS A 2 -9.36 17.94 -11.59
N ARG A 3 -8.64 19.02 -11.91
CA ARG A 3 -7.17 19.07 -12.02
C ARG A 3 -6.49 19.78 -10.85
N ALA A 4 -7.25 20.37 -9.95
CA ALA A 4 -6.77 21.09 -8.78
C ALA A 4 -7.70 20.88 -7.59
N HIS A 5 -7.12 20.72 -6.42
CA HIS A 5 -7.83 20.62 -5.15
C HIS A 5 -7.54 21.86 -4.29
N ARG A 6 -8.58 22.59 -3.92
CA ARG A 6 -8.46 23.69 -2.97
C ARG A 6 -8.45 23.15 -1.55
N MET A 7 -7.45 23.56 -0.78
CA MET A 7 -7.31 23.17 0.61
C MET A 7 -6.86 24.35 1.47
N PRO A 8 -7.11 24.32 2.80
CA PRO A 8 -6.73 25.40 3.69
C PRO A 8 -5.22 25.42 4.02
N PHE A 9 -4.43 24.48 3.53
CA PHE A 9 -3.02 24.29 3.87
C PHE A 9 -2.12 24.63 2.69
N GLY A 10 -0.91 25.11 2.98
CA GLY A 10 0.17 25.26 2.04
C GLY A 10 0.06 26.46 1.12
N ALA A 11 0.78 26.39 0.02
CA ALA A 11 0.83 27.42 -0.99
C ALA A 11 -0.05 27.08 -2.21
N GLU A 12 -0.81 28.07 -2.70
CA GLU A 12 -1.65 27.95 -3.90
C GLU A 12 -1.37 29.06 -4.89
N LEU A 13 -1.06 28.71 -6.13
CA LEU A 13 -1.00 29.64 -7.26
C LEU A 13 -2.42 30.01 -7.73
N ALA A 14 -2.69 31.30 -7.84
CA ALA A 14 -3.95 31.84 -8.34
C ALA A 14 -3.80 33.24 -8.95
N GLY A 15 -4.36 33.46 -10.15
CA GLY A 15 -4.66 34.77 -10.70
C GLY A 15 -3.47 35.74 -10.88
N GLY A 16 -2.24 35.26 -11.03
CA GLY A 16 -1.03 36.08 -11.22
C GLY A 16 -0.19 36.26 -9.95
N GLY A 17 -0.49 35.49 -8.90
CA GLY A 17 0.26 35.47 -7.66
C GLY A 17 0.07 34.16 -6.92
N ALA A 18 0.39 34.12 -5.62
CA ALA A 18 0.14 32.97 -4.76
C ALA A 18 -0.30 33.38 -3.37
N SER A 19 -1.14 32.54 -2.75
CA SER A 19 -1.45 32.58 -1.32
C SER A 19 -0.61 31.53 -0.60
N PHE A 20 -0.16 31.89 0.61
CA PHE A 20 0.62 31.03 1.50
C PHE A 20 -0.06 30.95 2.85
N ARG A 21 -0.21 29.75 3.40
CA ARG A 21 -0.89 29.52 4.67
C ARG A 21 -0.15 28.47 5.49
N LEU A 22 0.08 28.77 6.75
CA LEU A 22 0.65 27.85 7.73
C LEU A 22 -0.21 27.86 9.00
N TRP A 23 -0.56 26.70 9.50
CA TRP A 23 -1.13 26.57 10.83
C TRP A 23 0.00 26.39 11.84
N ALA A 24 0.28 27.43 12.61
CA ALA A 24 1.34 27.51 13.60
C ALA A 24 0.81 28.10 14.93
N PRO A 25 -0.11 27.37 15.61
CA PRO A 25 -0.82 27.89 16.78
C PRO A 25 0.10 28.16 17.97
N ALA A 26 1.27 27.53 18.05
CA ALA A 26 2.24 27.73 19.12
C ALA A 26 3.15 28.94 18.91
N CYS A 27 3.12 29.59 17.73
CA CYS A 27 3.99 30.72 17.40
C CYS A 27 3.27 32.05 17.43
N GLU A 28 4.01 33.10 17.80
CA GLU A 28 3.54 34.49 17.79
C GLU A 28 3.66 35.13 16.41
N SER A 29 4.72 34.77 15.67
CA SER A 29 5.00 35.32 14.34
C SER A 29 5.43 34.22 13.34
N VAL A 30 5.11 34.44 12.09
CA VAL A 30 5.63 33.65 10.96
C VAL A 30 6.01 34.61 9.84
N GLU A 31 7.17 34.36 9.24
CA GLU A 31 7.62 35.04 8.04
C GLU A 31 7.70 34.03 6.88
N LEU A 32 7.20 34.41 5.74
CA LEU A 32 7.43 33.70 4.49
C LEU A 32 8.80 34.11 3.93
N LEU A 33 9.66 33.16 3.70
CA LEU A 33 10.99 33.36 3.10
C LEU A 33 10.95 32.94 1.64
N LEU A 34 11.37 33.83 0.73
CA LEU A 34 11.46 33.58 -0.71
C LEU A 34 12.89 33.80 -1.17
N ALA A 35 13.43 32.89 -1.98
CA ALA A 35 14.72 33.03 -2.69
C ALA A 35 15.86 33.60 -1.84
N ARG A 36 16.03 33.15 -0.60
CA ARG A 36 17.08 33.46 0.39
C ARG A 36 17.16 34.93 0.89
N GLU A 37 16.53 35.90 0.23
CA GLU A 37 16.71 37.33 0.55
C GLU A 37 15.43 38.11 0.86
N ARG A 38 14.26 37.59 0.46
CA ARG A 38 12.98 38.26 0.70
C ARG A 38 12.23 37.58 1.84
N SER A 39 12.05 38.32 2.95
CA SER A 39 11.18 37.93 4.05
C SER A 39 9.91 38.78 4.02
N VAL A 40 8.75 38.11 4.20
CA VAL A 40 7.44 38.74 4.22
C VAL A 40 6.70 38.28 5.47
N PRO A 41 6.36 39.21 6.40
CA PRO A 41 5.54 38.88 7.55
C PRO A 41 4.18 38.33 7.14
N MET A 42 3.72 37.29 7.83
CA MET A 42 2.41 36.71 7.60
C MET A 42 1.40 37.20 8.63
N HIS A 43 0.16 37.38 8.20
CA HIS A 43 -0.92 37.80 9.08
C HIS A 43 -1.42 36.62 9.93
N ARG A 44 -1.38 36.79 11.29
CA ARG A 44 -1.89 35.80 12.25
C ARG A 44 -3.38 35.98 12.48
N THR A 45 -4.16 34.89 12.46
CA THR A 45 -5.57 34.86 12.87
C THR A 45 -5.73 34.31 14.29
N ALA A 46 -6.93 34.45 14.88
CA ALA A 46 -7.22 33.98 16.23
C ALA A 46 -7.09 32.46 16.39
N ASP A 47 -7.26 31.69 15.28
CA ASP A 47 -7.22 30.21 15.28
C ASP A 47 -5.81 29.64 15.06
N GLY A 48 -4.78 30.51 15.12
CA GLY A 48 -3.37 30.12 14.97
C GLY A 48 -2.92 29.90 13.51
N TRP A 49 -3.72 30.36 12.55
CA TRP A 49 -3.28 30.41 11.17
C TRP A 49 -2.47 31.65 10.88
N HIS A 50 -1.46 31.49 10.04
CA HIS A 50 -0.69 32.61 9.48
C HIS A 50 -0.85 32.55 7.96
N ALA A 51 -1.14 33.69 7.33
CA ALA A 51 -1.41 33.78 5.91
C ALA A 51 -0.82 35.05 5.29
N THR A 52 -0.43 34.96 4.03
CA THR A 52 -0.07 36.12 3.18
C THR A 52 -0.38 35.83 1.73
N GLU A 53 -0.58 36.88 0.95
CA GLU A 53 -0.76 36.82 -0.49
C GLU A 53 0.31 37.64 -1.17
N LEU A 54 0.88 37.13 -2.25
CA LEU A 54 1.91 37.81 -3.02
C LEU A 54 1.54 37.81 -4.48
N GLU A 55 1.72 38.96 -5.10
CA GLU A 55 1.78 39.12 -6.55
C GLU A 55 3.20 38.79 -7.03
N ASP A 56 3.38 38.52 -8.32
CA ASP A 56 4.68 38.32 -8.98
C ASP A 56 5.49 37.08 -8.52
N VAL A 57 4.82 36.05 -8.00
CA VAL A 57 5.43 34.73 -7.78
C VAL A 57 4.90 33.71 -8.78
N VAL A 58 5.76 32.81 -9.21
CA VAL A 58 5.48 31.82 -10.26
C VAL A 58 5.77 30.41 -9.79
N ALA A 59 5.29 29.41 -10.52
CA ALA A 59 5.65 28.01 -10.30
C ALA A 59 7.18 27.84 -10.30
N GLY A 60 7.67 26.97 -9.41
CA GLY A 60 9.11 26.76 -9.16
C GLY A 60 9.73 27.75 -8.19
N THR A 61 9.02 28.78 -7.74
CA THR A 61 9.53 29.67 -6.67
C THR A 61 9.75 28.87 -5.40
N ALA A 62 11.00 28.86 -4.91
CA ALA A 62 11.37 28.25 -3.66
C ALA A 62 10.89 29.11 -2.47
N TYR A 63 10.28 28.48 -1.47
CA TYR A 63 9.80 29.15 -0.27
C TYR A 63 9.95 28.27 0.97
N SER A 64 10.01 28.91 2.14
CA SER A 64 9.95 28.28 3.45
C SER A 64 9.33 29.23 4.46
N PHE A 65 9.08 28.75 5.66
CA PHE A 65 8.56 29.58 6.74
C PHE A 65 9.63 29.74 7.84
N ARG A 66 9.79 30.95 8.36
CA ARG A 66 10.49 31.19 9.61
C ARG A 66 9.44 31.38 10.71
N VAL A 67 9.48 30.49 11.70
CA VAL A 67 8.56 30.51 12.84
C VAL A 67 9.23 31.18 14.04
N ASP A 68 8.64 32.24 14.53
CA ASP A 68 9.25 33.17 15.50
C ASP A 68 10.67 33.60 15.03
N ASP A 69 11.68 33.63 15.90
CA ASP A 69 13.07 33.96 15.55
C ASP A 69 13.93 32.69 15.22
N GLY A 70 13.27 31.55 14.88
CA GLY A 70 13.92 30.29 14.66
C GLY A 70 14.46 30.09 13.23
N ASP A 71 14.96 28.89 12.97
CA ASP A 71 15.37 28.47 11.63
C ASP A 71 14.20 28.31 10.69
N ALA A 72 14.47 28.39 9.39
CA ALA A 72 13.50 28.13 8.35
C ALA A 72 13.00 26.67 8.40
N VAL A 73 11.71 26.48 8.17
CA VAL A 73 11.07 25.17 8.05
C VAL A 73 10.34 25.04 6.71
N PRO A 74 10.27 23.82 6.13
CA PRO A 74 9.47 23.59 4.94
C PRO A 74 7.97 23.74 5.23
N ASP A 75 7.19 23.81 4.18
CA ASP A 75 5.74 23.74 4.28
C ASP A 75 5.31 22.28 4.55
N PRO A 76 4.58 21.98 5.63
CA PRO A 76 4.10 20.63 5.90
C PRO A 76 3.11 20.12 4.85
N ALA A 77 2.48 21.04 4.10
CA ALA A 77 1.62 20.75 2.96
C ALA A 77 2.30 21.05 1.61
N SER A 78 3.62 20.97 1.57
CA SER A 78 4.41 21.15 0.34
C SER A 78 3.95 20.20 -0.76
N ARG A 79 3.65 20.72 -1.95
CA ARG A 79 3.31 19.92 -3.13
C ARG A 79 4.54 19.46 -3.91
N SER A 80 5.70 20.04 -3.63
CA SER A 80 6.99 19.66 -4.20
C SER A 80 8.13 20.14 -3.29
N ASN A 81 9.06 19.25 -3.02
CA ASN A 81 10.27 19.56 -2.27
C ASN A 81 11.50 18.99 -3.02
N PRO A 82 12.15 19.78 -3.89
CA PRO A 82 13.25 19.31 -4.71
C PRO A 82 14.60 19.14 -3.96
N TRP A 83 14.68 19.50 -2.67
CA TRP A 83 15.96 19.64 -1.94
C TRP A 83 16.04 18.81 -0.66
N ASP A 84 15.27 17.74 -0.50
CA ASP A 84 15.19 17.00 0.76
C ASP A 84 14.24 17.66 1.81
N PRO A 85 13.64 16.92 2.74
CA PRO A 85 12.60 17.42 3.68
C PRO A 85 12.99 18.63 4.54
N GLN A 86 14.28 18.90 4.71
CA GLN A 86 14.75 20.08 5.46
C GLN A 86 14.94 21.31 4.58
N GLY A 87 14.87 21.15 3.27
CA GLY A 87 15.01 22.22 2.29
C GLY A 87 13.74 23.04 2.09
N PRO A 88 13.80 24.09 1.26
CA PRO A 88 12.63 24.87 0.93
C PRO A 88 11.64 24.08 0.07
N SER A 89 10.37 24.34 0.23
CA SER A 89 9.32 23.86 -0.67
C SER A 89 9.35 24.62 -2.01
N ALA A 90 8.81 24.02 -3.07
CA ALA A 90 8.64 24.69 -4.36
C ALA A 90 7.16 24.92 -4.68
N LEU A 91 6.83 26.11 -5.16
CA LEU A 91 5.48 26.47 -5.56
C LEU A 91 5.10 25.71 -6.84
N VAL A 92 3.99 24.97 -6.80
CA VAL A 92 3.52 24.14 -7.92
C VAL A 92 2.30 24.79 -8.60
N ASP A 93 2.27 24.77 -9.92
CA ASP A 93 1.04 25.02 -10.69
C ASP A 93 0.29 23.69 -10.88
N PRO A 94 -0.83 23.46 -10.20
CA PRO A 94 -1.58 22.22 -10.33
C PRO A 94 -2.14 22.00 -11.75
N LEU A 95 -2.22 23.04 -12.55
CA LEU A 95 -2.75 23.00 -13.93
C LEU A 95 -1.66 22.83 -15.01
N ALA A 96 -0.37 22.77 -14.63
CA ALA A 96 0.72 22.62 -15.59
C ALA A 96 0.64 21.29 -16.36
N HIS A 97 0.23 20.21 -15.73
CA HIS A 97 0.02 18.93 -16.42
C HIS A 97 -1.27 18.93 -17.23
N GLU A 98 -1.15 18.70 -18.53
CA GLU A 98 -2.30 18.58 -19.44
C GLU A 98 -2.80 17.13 -19.52
N TRP A 99 -3.74 16.79 -18.67
CA TRP A 99 -4.34 15.46 -18.59
C TRP A 99 -5.08 15.06 -19.88
N ARG A 100 -4.89 13.81 -20.30
CA ARG A 100 -5.56 13.21 -21.48
C ARG A 100 -6.48 12.04 -21.10
N ASP A 101 -6.73 11.85 -19.82
CA ASP A 101 -7.54 10.79 -19.23
C ASP A 101 -8.97 11.23 -18.88
N GLY A 102 -9.47 12.28 -19.51
CA GLY A 102 -10.78 12.89 -19.20
C GLY A 102 -11.98 11.91 -19.21
N ASP A 103 -11.89 10.84 -19.99
CA ASP A 103 -12.91 9.78 -20.09
C ASP A 103 -12.70 8.62 -19.09
N TRP A 104 -11.59 8.61 -18.36
CA TRP A 104 -11.32 7.59 -17.35
C TRP A 104 -12.31 7.68 -16.20
N ARG A 105 -12.86 6.53 -15.77
CA ARG A 105 -13.83 6.43 -14.67
C ARG A 105 -13.41 5.44 -13.60
N GLY A 106 -12.14 4.99 -13.63
CA GLY A 106 -11.69 3.88 -12.79
C GLY A 106 -12.27 2.55 -13.27
N ARG A 107 -12.14 1.52 -12.44
CA ARG A 107 -12.73 0.20 -12.67
C ARG A 107 -13.53 -0.22 -11.45
N PRO A 108 -14.59 -1.03 -11.61
CA PRO A 108 -15.25 -1.69 -10.48
C PRO A 108 -14.25 -2.55 -9.70
N TRP A 109 -14.38 -2.57 -8.37
CA TRP A 109 -13.42 -3.27 -7.50
C TRP A 109 -13.37 -4.79 -7.71
N ASN A 110 -14.47 -5.42 -8.07
CA ASN A 110 -14.53 -6.85 -8.41
C ASN A 110 -13.65 -7.25 -9.61
N GLU A 111 -13.20 -6.29 -10.43
CA GLU A 111 -12.27 -6.50 -11.54
C GLU A 111 -10.80 -6.41 -11.10
N ALA A 112 -10.53 -6.00 -9.86
CA ALA A 112 -9.18 -5.72 -9.41
C ALA A 112 -8.30 -6.97 -9.32
N VAL A 113 -7.10 -6.84 -9.87
CA VAL A 113 -5.90 -7.64 -9.64
C VAL A 113 -4.83 -6.61 -9.32
N VAL A 114 -4.47 -6.51 -8.05
CA VAL A 114 -3.59 -5.46 -7.55
C VAL A 114 -2.14 -5.89 -7.65
N TYR A 115 -1.26 -4.97 -8.02
CA TYR A 115 0.17 -5.18 -8.12
C TYR A 115 0.90 -4.12 -7.32
N GLU A 116 1.44 -4.52 -6.18
CA GLU A 116 2.22 -3.66 -5.30
C GLU A 116 3.63 -3.47 -5.85
N LEU A 117 4.10 -2.22 -5.88
CA LEU A 117 5.44 -1.90 -6.33
C LEU A 117 6.07 -0.73 -5.56
N HIS A 118 7.39 -0.83 -5.37
CA HIS A 118 8.26 0.24 -4.87
C HIS A 118 8.95 0.93 -6.04
N VAL A 119 8.68 2.21 -6.27
CA VAL A 119 9.17 2.96 -7.44
C VAL A 119 10.68 2.85 -7.60
N GLY A 120 11.43 3.06 -6.50
CA GLY A 120 12.90 3.09 -6.52
C GLY A 120 13.58 1.77 -6.87
N THR A 121 12.88 0.62 -6.71
CA THR A 121 13.44 -0.72 -6.98
C THR A 121 12.73 -1.48 -8.08
N PHE A 122 11.66 -0.93 -8.64
CA PHE A 122 10.87 -1.57 -9.70
C PHE A 122 11.63 -1.63 -11.04
N THR A 123 12.43 -0.61 -11.33
CA THR A 123 13.27 -0.54 -12.52
C THR A 123 14.73 -0.24 -12.15
N PRO A 124 15.70 -0.47 -13.05
CA PRO A 124 17.08 -0.10 -12.79
C PRO A 124 17.26 1.38 -12.44
N GLU A 125 16.53 2.28 -13.11
CA GLU A 125 16.56 3.72 -12.88
C GLU A 125 15.89 4.11 -11.56
N GLY A 126 14.78 3.44 -11.21
CA GLY A 126 14.04 3.68 -9.97
C GLY A 126 13.24 4.99 -9.98
N THR A 127 12.63 5.35 -11.11
CA THR A 127 11.88 6.61 -11.27
C THR A 127 10.47 6.38 -11.81
N PHE A 128 9.57 7.34 -11.59
CA PHE A 128 8.22 7.34 -12.18
C PHE A 128 8.27 7.19 -13.71
N ALA A 129 9.20 7.91 -14.35
CA ALA A 129 9.36 7.86 -15.80
C ALA A 129 9.78 6.47 -16.30
N ALA A 130 10.68 5.79 -15.58
CA ALA A 130 11.13 4.45 -15.95
C ALA A 130 10.04 3.39 -15.73
N ALA A 131 9.23 3.53 -14.68
CA ALA A 131 8.12 2.64 -14.38
C ALA A 131 7.10 2.57 -15.52
N ILE A 132 6.89 3.67 -16.27
CA ILE A 132 6.02 3.70 -17.46
C ILE A 132 6.39 2.61 -18.47
N GLY A 133 7.69 2.33 -18.63
CA GLY A 133 8.18 1.31 -19.55
C GLY A 133 7.75 -0.13 -19.22
N LYS A 134 7.21 -0.37 -18.03
CA LYS A 134 6.72 -1.69 -17.60
C LYS A 134 5.20 -1.84 -17.60
N LEU A 135 4.45 -0.77 -17.81
CA LEU A 135 2.99 -0.80 -17.76
C LEU A 135 2.36 -1.72 -18.81
N ASP A 136 2.90 -1.77 -20.04
CA ASP A 136 2.42 -2.67 -21.09
C ASP A 136 2.61 -4.15 -20.70
N HIS A 137 3.70 -4.47 -19.98
CA HIS A 137 3.93 -5.81 -19.45
C HIS A 137 2.86 -6.16 -18.42
N LEU A 138 2.61 -5.31 -17.43
CA LEU A 138 1.63 -5.56 -16.37
C LEU A 138 0.19 -5.67 -16.90
N ALA A 139 -0.21 -4.77 -17.80
CA ALA A 139 -1.53 -4.84 -18.46
C ALA A 139 -1.70 -6.15 -19.25
N ARG A 140 -0.67 -6.59 -19.97
CA ARG A 140 -0.67 -7.86 -20.71
C ARG A 140 -0.79 -9.07 -19.79
N VAL A 141 -0.13 -9.05 -18.63
CA VAL A 141 -0.23 -10.13 -17.62
C VAL A 141 -1.66 -10.26 -17.08
N GLY A 142 -2.41 -9.17 -17.03
CA GLY A 142 -3.77 -9.13 -16.52
C GLY A 142 -3.90 -8.39 -15.20
N VAL A 143 -2.86 -7.67 -14.77
CA VAL A 143 -2.95 -6.67 -13.69
C VAL A 143 -3.94 -5.59 -14.10
N THR A 144 -4.74 -5.10 -13.17
CA THR A 144 -5.76 -4.06 -13.41
C THR A 144 -5.62 -2.88 -12.46
N ALA A 145 -4.80 -3.00 -11.42
CA ALA A 145 -4.52 -1.93 -10.47
C ALA A 145 -3.05 -1.98 -10.03
N LEU A 146 -2.39 -0.84 -9.99
CA LEU A 146 -1.11 -0.66 -9.32
C LEU A 146 -1.37 -0.17 -7.89
N GLU A 147 -0.63 -0.69 -6.92
CA GLU A 147 -0.54 -0.15 -5.57
C GLU A 147 0.90 0.31 -5.37
N ILE A 148 1.09 1.63 -5.38
CA ILE A 148 2.41 2.25 -5.28
C ILE A 148 2.73 2.45 -3.81
N MET A 149 3.83 1.84 -3.33
CA MET A 149 4.34 2.08 -1.97
C MET A 149 4.55 3.57 -1.72
N PRO A 150 4.59 4.03 -0.45
CA PRO A 150 4.54 5.46 -0.14
C PRO A 150 5.62 6.26 -0.86
N VAL A 151 5.22 7.42 -1.38
CA VAL A 151 6.10 8.35 -2.11
C VAL A 151 6.28 9.68 -1.39
N ALA A 152 5.69 9.85 -0.20
CA ALA A 152 5.85 11.08 0.58
C ALA A 152 7.33 11.38 0.84
N ASP A 153 7.70 12.65 0.75
CA ASP A 153 9.08 13.13 0.84
C ASP A 153 9.75 12.69 2.14
N PHE A 154 10.87 12.00 2.02
CA PHE A 154 11.65 11.37 3.09
C PHE A 154 13.12 11.81 3.04
N PRO A 155 13.89 11.69 4.15
CA PRO A 155 15.32 12.03 4.16
C PRO A 155 16.16 11.16 3.22
N GLY A 156 17.02 11.80 2.43
CA GLY A 156 17.97 11.16 1.53
C GLY A 156 17.36 10.70 0.21
N SER A 157 17.87 9.61 -0.35
CA SER A 157 17.54 9.15 -1.71
C SER A 157 16.99 7.72 -1.78
N ARG A 158 16.83 7.04 -0.64
CA ARG A 158 16.44 5.63 -0.53
C ARG A 158 15.61 5.41 0.72
N ASN A 159 14.38 5.07 0.57
CA ASN A 159 13.50 4.69 1.67
C ASN A 159 12.39 3.77 1.14
N TRP A 160 11.83 2.93 1.98
CA TRP A 160 10.58 2.23 1.64
C TRP A 160 9.41 3.20 1.43
N GLY A 161 9.52 4.41 2.00
CA GLY A 161 8.51 5.46 1.94
C GLY A 161 7.74 5.66 3.26
N TYR A 162 7.92 4.78 4.25
CA TYR A 162 7.20 4.86 5.53
C TYR A 162 7.83 5.84 6.53
N ASP A 163 8.94 6.46 6.18
CA ASP A 163 9.56 7.53 6.96
C ASP A 163 9.28 8.94 6.39
N GLY A 164 8.24 9.07 5.57
CA GLY A 164 7.85 10.35 4.96
C GLY A 164 7.43 11.40 5.98
N VAL A 165 7.76 12.67 5.71
CA VAL A 165 7.47 13.81 6.60
C VAL A 165 6.72 14.95 5.92
N LEU A 166 6.68 14.98 4.60
CA LEU A 166 5.90 15.94 3.81
C LEU A 166 4.88 15.17 2.94
N PRO A 167 3.71 14.82 3.50
CA PRO A 167 2.78 13.86 2.88
C PRO A 167 2.10 14.34 1.60
N TYR A 168 2.29 15.60 1.20
CA TYR A 168 1.74 16.16 -0.03
C TYR A 168 2.77 16.22 -1.18
N ALA A 169 4.06 16.03 -0.90
CA ALA A 169 5.12 16.06 -1.89
C ALA A 169 5.57 14.65 -2.25
N PRO A 170 5.58 14.26 -3.53
CA PRO A 170 6.31 13.07 -3.92
C PRO A 170 7.82 13.31 -3.79
N ASP A 171 8.56 12.32 -3.30
CA ASP A 171 10.00 12.40 -3.12
C ASP A 171 10.73 12.66 -4.44
N ALA A 172 11.67 13.60 -4.43
CA ALA A 172 12.38 14.04 -5.61
C ALA A 172 13.30 12.96 -6.21
N SER A 173 13.70 11.93 -5.46
CA SER A 173 14.49 10.81 -5.97
C SER A 173 13.73 9.98 -7.00
N TYR A 174 12.40 9.99 -6.97
CA TYR A 174 11.54 9.29 -7.94
C TYR A 174 11.21 10.13 -9.18
N GLY A 175 11.41 11.45 -9.12
CA GLY A 175 11.09 12.41 -10.18
C GLY A 175 10.22 13.56 -9.70
N THR A 176 9.69 14.34 -10.64
CA THR A 176 8.82 15.49 -10.35
C THR A 176 7.36 15.07 -10.10
N PRO A 177 6.53 15.94 -9.49
CA PRO A 177 5.08 15.73 -9.43
C PRO A 177 4.45 15.48 -10.81
N GLU A 178 4.95 16.16 -11.85
CA GLU A 178 4.50 15.98 -13.24
C GLU A 178 4.88 14.60 -13.80
N ASP A 179 6.05 14.05 -13.43
CA ASP A 179 6.44 12.68 -13.80
C ASP A 179 5.51 11.65 -13.15
N PHE A 180 5.09 11.87 -11.91
CA PHE A 180 4.12 11.01 -11.25
C PHE A 180 2.74 11.09 -11.91
N LYS A 181 2.24 12.30 -12.20
CA LYS A 181 0.99 12.49 -12.96
C LYS A 181 1.05 11.78 -14.32
N ARG A 182 2.19 11.86 -15.01
CA ARG A 182 2.39 11.16 -16.29
C ARG A 182 2.37 9.64 -16.15
N LEU A 183 2.97 9.07 -15.08
CA LEU A 183 2.88 7.64 -14.80
C LEU A 183 1.40 7.21 -14.65
N ILE A 184 0.61 7.97 -13.88
CA ILE A 184 -0.80 7.69 -13.64
C ILE A 184 -1.61 7.78 -14.95
N GLU A 185 -1.43 8.85 -15.73
CA GLU A 185 -2.08 9.00 -17.02
C GLU A 185 -1.77 7.85 -17.98
N GLU A 186 -0.51 7.42 -18.04
CA GLU A 186 -0.07 6.29 -18.85
C GLU A 186 -0.59 4.94 -18.36
N ALA A 187 -0.82 4.78 -17.05
CA ALA A 187 -1.51 3.62 -16.47
C ALA A 187 -2.99 3.61 -16.88
N HIS A 188 -3.72 4.73 -16.75
CA HIS A 188 -5.11 4.88 -17.17
C HIS A 188 -5.30 4.57 -18.66
N ARG A 189 -4.40 5.04 -19.52
CA ARG A 189 -4.41 4.76 -20.95
C ARG A 189 -4.36 3.26 -21.27
N ARG A 190 -3.79 2.45 -20.35
CA ARG A 190 -3.70 0.98 -20.46
C ARG A 190 -4.81 0.26 -19.69
N GLY A 191 -5.75 1.00 -19.11
CA GLY A 191 -6.84 0.44 -18.30
C GLY A 191 -6.41 -0.03 -16.92
N LEU A 192 -5.30 0.48 -16.39
CA LEU A 192 -4.80 0.22 -15.05
C LEU A 192 -5.24 1.33 -14.10
N MET A 193 -5.88 0.97 -12.99
CA MET A 193 -6.06 1.86 -11.84
C MET A 193 -4.70 2.12 -11.17
N VAL A 194 -4.60 3.21 -10.43
CA VAL A 194 -3.44 3.50 -9.58
C VAL A 194 -3.91 3.88 -8.18
N LEU A 195 -3.48 3.09 -7.19
CA LEU A 195 -3.65 3.36 -5.77
C LEU A 195 -2.30 3.82 -5.20
N LEU A 196 -2.33 4.70 -4.22
CA LEU A 196 -1.16 5.13 -3.47
C LEU A 196 -1.27 4.65 -2.03
N ASP A 197 -0.22 4.06 -1.53
CA ASP A 197 -0.06 3.78 -0.11
C ASP A 197 0.29 5.07 0.64
N VAL A 198 -0.46 5.37 1.70
CA VAL A 198 -0.33 6.61 2.48
C VAL A 198 -0.22 6.31 3.97
N VAL A 199 0.72 6.99 4.62
CA VAL A 199 1.03 6.83 6.03
C VAL A 199 0.36 7.94 6.84
N TYR A 200 -0.73 7.62 7.54
CA TYR A 200 -1.51 8.58 8.35
C TYR A 200 -1.49 8.26 9.84
N ASN A 201 -0.73 7.26 10.24
CA ASN A 201 -0.56 6.81 11.63
C ASN A 201 0.64 7.46 12.33
N HIS A 202 1.66 7.91 11.57
CA HIS A 202 2.85 8.57 12.10
C HIS A 202 3.53 9.45 11.05
N PHE A 203 4.57 10.19 11.45
CA PHE A 203 5.53 10.85 10.59
C PHE A 203 6.91 10.23 10.79
N GLY A 204 7.76 10.31 9.79
CA GLY A 204 9.13 9.86 9.87
C GLY A 204 9.93 10.52 11.01
N PRO A 205 11.01 9.88 11.48
CA PRO A 205 11.78 10.31 12.64
C PRO A 205 12.70 11.51 12.36
N GLU A 206 13.00 11.80 11.10
CA GLU A 206 13.91 12.86 10.67
C GLU A 206 13.21 13.80 9.68
N GLY A 207 13.38 15.12 9.84
CA GLY A 207 12.80 16.13 8.95
C GLY A 207 11.45 16.70 9.41
N ASN A 208 10.71 16.03 10.28
CA ASN A 208 9.44 16.53 10.82
C ASN A 208 9.65 17.72 11.75
N GLN A 209 9.16 18.88 11.34
CA GLN A 209 9.28 20.14 12.09
C GLN A 209 7.99 20.56 12.82
N LEU A 210 6.90 19.79 12.69
CA LEU A 210 5.57 20.14 13.26
C LEU A 210 5.61 20.37 14.78
N HIS A 211 6.44 19.63 15.51
CA HIS A 211 6.60 19.81 16.96
C HIS A 211 7.03 21.22 17.38
N ARG A 212 7.69 21.98 16.50
CA ARG A 212 8.21 23.32 16.80
C ARG A 212 7.13 24.39 16.79
N TYR A 213 6.12 24.27 15.93
CA TYR A 213 5.14 25.32 15.70
C TYR A 213 3.68 24.87 15.76
N ALA A 214 3.42 23.59 15.64
CA ALA A 214 2.10 22.96 15.71
C ALA A 214 2.12 21.66 16.51
N PRO A 215 2.61 21.65 17.79
CA PRO A 215 2.64 20.44 18.62
C PRO A 215 1.25 19.81 18.81
N GLN A 216 0.18 20.55 18.52
CA GLN A 216 -1.21 20.07 18.53
C GLN A 216 -1.49 19.00 17.48
N PHE A 217 -0.60 18.80 16.51
CA PHE A 217 -0.67 17.64 15.61
C PHE A 217 -0.50 16.31 16.34
N PHE A 218 0.07 16.33 17.54
CA PHE A 218 0.39 15.15 18.32
C PHE A 218 -0.37 15.13 19.65
N THR A 219 -0.57 13.93 20.18
CA THR A 219 -1.19 13.71 21.48
C THR A 219 -0.33 12.80 22.36
N GLU A 220 -0.31 13.10 23.67
CA GLU A 220 0.31 12.23 24.67
C GLU A 220 -0.69 11.21 25.27
N ALA A 221 -1.98 11.33 24.91
CA ALA A 221 -3.02 10.41 25.39
C ALA A 221 -2.82 9.00 24.84
N HIS A 222 -2.22 8.89 23.66
CA HIS A 222 -1.95 7.62 22.99
C HIS A 222 -0.45 7.49 22.67
N GLN A 223 0.05 6.27 22.69
CA GLN A 223 1.42 5.94 22.33
C GLN A 223 1.42 4.97 21.16
N THR A 224 2.33 5.16 20.22
CA THR A 224 2.54 4.25 19.09
C THR A 224 3.97 3.71 19.09
N PRO A 225 4.26 2.62 18.38
CA PRO A 225 5.64 2.14 18.21
C PRO A 225 6.59 3.18 17.60
N TRP A 226 6.05 4.15 16.88
CA TRP A 226 6.80 5.22 16.19
C TRP A 226 6.85 6.54 16.97
N GLY A 227 6.34 6.60 18.21
CA GLY A 227 6.37 7.78 19.05
C GLY A 227 4.98 8.33 19.40
N ALA A 228 4.88 9.67 19.55
CA ALA A 228 3.62 10.33 19.86
C ALA A 228 2.59 10.13 18.75
N ALA A 229 1.37 9.73 19.13
CA ALA A 229 0.29 9.51 18.17
C ALA A 229 -0.17 10.84 17.55
N ILE A 230 -0.70 10.76 16.34
CA ILE A 230 -1.38 11.89 15.68
C ILE A 230 -2.69 12.19 16.41
N ASN A 231 -2.99 13.47 16.60
CA ASN A 231 -4.12 13.94 17.37
C ASN A 231 -5.42 13.98 16.55
N PHE A 232 -6.12 12.86 16.45
CA PHE A 232 -7.40 12.78 15.73
C PHE A 232 -8.63 13.04 16.60
N ASP A 233 -8.52 13.02 17.93
CA ASP A 233 -9.67 13.05 18.86
C ASP A 233 -9.57 14.09 19.98
N GLY A 234 -8.38 14.68 20.20
CA GLY A 234 -8.14 15.65 21.25
C GLY A 234 -8.49 17.08 20.89
N LYS A 235 -8.06 18.02 21.74
CA LYS A 235 -8.22 19.46 21.48
C LYS A 235 -7.46 19.84 20.20
N HIS A 236 -8.10 20.64 19.34
CA HIS A 236 -7.61 21.06 18.02
C HIS A 236 -7.54 19.94 16.94
N SER A 237 -8.04 18.74 17.23
CA SER A 237 -8.07 17.63 16.26
C SER A 237 -8.78 17.99 14.94
N GLY A 238 -9.71 18.93 14.93
CA GLY A 238 -10.40 19.34 13.70
C GLY A 238 -9.45 19.77 12.57
N VAL A 239 -8.42 20.60 12.90
CA VAL A 239 -7.42 21.02 11.90
C VAL A 239 -6.53 19.85 11.47
N VAL A 240 -6.19 18.96 12.41
CA VAL A 240 -5.39 17.77 12.12
C VAL A 240 -6.15 16.80 11.22
N ARG A 241 -7.42 16.54 11.51
CA ARG A 241 -8.31 15.72 10.66
C ARG A 241 -8.43 16.31 9.26
N ASP A 242 -8.68 17.63 9.17
CA ASP A 242 -8.75 18.34 7.89
C ASP A 242 -7.46 18.19 7.08
N PHE A 243 -6.29 18.20 7.72
CA PHE A 243 -5.00 18.02 7.06
C PHE A 243 -4.94 16.67 6.33
N PHE A 244 -5.31 15.57 6.97
CA PHE A 244 -5.27 14.23 6.35
C PHE A 244 -6.44 14.00 5.39
N ILE A 245 -7.63 14.53 5.65
CA ILE A 245 -8.76 14.46 4.71
C ILE A 245 -8.42 15.20 3.41
N HIS A 246 -7.85 16.41 3.52
CA HIS A 246 -7.42 17.18 2.36
C HIS A 246 -6.24 16.54 1.63
N ASN A 247 -5.35 15.83 2.33
CA ASN A 247 -4.28 15.05 1.71
C ASN A 247 -4.86 13.92 0.85
N ALA A 248 -5.81 13.14 1.37
CA ALA A 248 -6.48 12.09 0.61
C ALA A 248 -7.21 12.65 -0.63
N LEU A 249 -7.93 13.76 -0.48
CA LEU A 249 -8.62 14.43 -1.60
C LEU A 249 -7.61 14.99 -2.62
N TYR A 250 -6.51 15.57 -2.17
CA TYR A 250 -5.44 16.09 -3.02
C TYR A 250 -4.87 15.01 -3.95
N TRP A 251 -4.46 13.87 -3.40
CA TRP A 251 -3.94 12.76 -4.17
C TRP A 251 -4.95 12.24 -5.21
N VAL A 252 -6.20 12.06 -4.80
CA VAL A 252 -7.23 11.54 -5.70
C VAL A 252 -7.68 12.58 -6.74
N ILE A 253 -7.71 13.88 -6.41
CA ILE A 253 -8.21 14.93 -7.31
C ILE A 253 -7.11 15.49 -8.22
N GLU A 254 -5.93 15.84 -7.68
CA GLU A 254 -4.86 16.47 -8.48
C GLU A 254 -4.00 15.46 -9.23
N PHE A 255 -3.84 14.25 -8.69
CA PHE A 255 -3.10 13.17 -9.33
C PHE A 255 -4.00 12.15 -10.01
N HIS A 256 -5.30 12.32 -9.97
CA HIS A 256 -6.28 11.41 -10.56
C HIS A 256 -6.19 9.96 -10.05
N LEU A 257 -5.56 9.72 -8.89
CA LEU A 257 -5.46 8.38 -8.31
C LEU A 257 -6.84 7.74 -8.13
N ASP A 258 -6.93 6.44 -8.40
CA ASP A 258 -8.17 5.66 -8.28
C ASP A 258 -8.43 5.17 -6.85
N GLY A 259 -7.52 5.43 -5.95
CA GLY A 259 -7.69 5.08 -4.55
C GLY A 259 -6.44 5.26 -3.73
N LEU A 260 -6.57 4.89 -2.46
CA LEU A 260 -5.50 4.90 -1.47
C LEU A 260 -5.48 3.56 -0.72
N ARG A 261 -4.29 3.14 -0.29
CA ARG A 261 -4.12 2.14 0.77
C ARG A 261 -3.67 2.88 2.02
N LEU A 262 -4.36 2.70 3.14
CA LEU A 262 -3.98 3.29 4.42
C LEU A 262 -3.15 2.32 5.23
N ASP A 263 -1.92 2.74 5.52
CA ASP A 263 -0.95 2.02 6.34
C ASP A 263 -1.39 1.91 7.78
N ALA A 264 -1.24 0.73 8.37
CA ALA A 264 -1.36 0.43 9.80
C ALA A 264 -2.52 1.14 10.50
N VAL A 265 -3.75 1.06 9.96
CA VAL A 265 -4.91 1.76 10.54
C VAL A 265 -5.21 1.35 11.98
N HIS A 266 -4.75 0.16 12.39
CA HIS A 266 -4.83 -0.31 13.78
C HIS A 266 -4.00 0.53 14.76
N ALA A 267 -3.00 1.27 14.27
CA ALA A 267 -2.19 2.22 15.04
C ALA A 267 -2.74 3.65 14.99
N ILE A 268 -3.80 3.91 14.24
CA ILE A 268 -4.54 5.17 14.27
C ILE A 268 -5.47 5.14 15.48
N HIS A 269 -5.14 5.92 16.51
CA HIS A 269 -5.97 6.07 17.70
C HIS A 269 -6.93 7.24 17.50
N ASP A 270 -8.24 6.96 17.54
CA ASP A 270 -9.28 7.96 17.34
C ASP A 270 -10.56 7.53 18.08
N ASP A 271 -10.76 8.10 19.26
CA ASP A 271 -11.95 7.88 20.11
C ASP A 271 -13.10 8.84 19.76
N SER A 272 -13.03 9.55 18.63
CA SER A 272 -14.11 10.41 18.14
C SER A 272 -15.37 9.62 17.79
N PRO A 273 -16.55 10.24 17.76
CA PRO A 273 -17.79 9.59 17.33
C PRO A 273 -17.72 8.97 15.92
N THR A 274 -16.87 9.51 15.05
CA THR A 274 -16.57 8.96 13.73
C THR A 274 -15.05 8.85 13.57
N HIS A 275 -14.56 7.63 13.38
CA HIS A 275 -13.15 7.38 13.17
C HIS A 275 -12.64 8.09 11.89
N ILE A 276 -11.43 8.66 11.92
CA ILE A 276 -10.86 9.43 10.80
C ILE A 276 -10.86 8.66 9.47
N VAL A 277 -10.65 7.35 9.48
CA VAL A 277 -10.73 6.49 8.29
C VAL A 277 -12.11 6.58 7.63
N LEU A 278 -13.18 6.64 8.42
CA LEU A 278 -14.55 6.80 7.90
C LEU A 278 -14.83 8.20 7.37
N ASP A 279 -14.23 9.24 7.98
CA ASP A 279 -14.35 10.61 7.46
C ASP A 279 -13.60 10.76 6.13
N ILE A 280 -12.42 10.15 5.98
CA ILE A 280 -11.68 10.07 4.71
C ILE A 280 -12.51 9.32 3.66
N ALA A 281 -13.04 8.13 4.00
CA ALA A 281 -13.86 7.34 3.09
C ALA A 281 -15.09 8.13 2.60
N ARG A 282 -15.75 8.84 3.51
CA ARG A 282 -16.91 9.70 3.19
C ARG A 282 -16.50 10.86 2.29
N ALA A 283 -15.39 11.54 2.59
CA ALA A 283 -14.91 12.66 1.79
C ALA A 283 -14.56 12.23 0.35
N LEU A 284 -13.94 11.07 0.19
CA LEU A 284 -13.64 10.48 -1.11
C LEU A 284 -14.92 10.12 -1.87
N ALA A 285 -15.89 9.48 -1.22
CA ALA A 285 -17.16 9.07 -1.84
C ALA A 285 -18.03 10.27 -2.23
N ASP A 286 -18.16 11.27 -1.34
CA ASP A 286 -18.97 12.48 -1.57
C ASP A 286 -18.29 13.48 -2.51
N GLY A 287 -17.00 13.36 -2.70
CA GLY A 287 -16.17 14.15 -3.61
C GLY A 287 -15.98 13.47 -4.96
N PRO A 288 -14.75 12.99 -5.26
CA PRO A 288 -14.41 12.40 -6.56
C PRO A 288 -15.17 11.10 -6.85
N GLY A 289 -15.58 10.35 -5.83
CA GLY A 289 -16.32 9.08 -5.95
C GLY A 289 -17.72 9.21 -6.55
N ARG A 290 -18.28 10.44 -6.66
CA ARG A 290 -19.56 10.67 -7.35
C ARG A 290 -19.46 10.51 -8.85
N ASP A 291 -18.29 10.75 -9.40
CA ASP A 291 -18.08 10.83 -10.85
C ASP A 291 -17.33 9.60 -11.40
N ARG A 292 -16.61 8.87 -10.54
CA ARG A 292 -15.79 7.71 -10.91
C ARG A 292 -15.62 6.73 -9.75
N HIS A 293 -15.12 5.53 -10.04
CA HIS A 293 -14.71 4.59 -9.01
C HIS A 293 -13.49 5.12 -8.25
N VAL A 294 -13.59 5.17 -6.93
CA VAL A 294 -12.50 5.51 -6.02
C VAL A 294 -12.50 4.48 -4.89
N HIS A 295 -11.36 3.90 -4.60
CA HIS A 295 -11.22 2.79 -3.68
C HIS A 295 -10.38 3.17 -2.47
N LEU A 296 -10.73 2.65 -1.30
CA LEU A 296 -9.96 2.79 -0.08
C LEU A 296 -9.65 1.40 0.46
N VAL A 297 -8.37 1.05 0.49
CA VAL A 297 -7.86 -0.22 1.00
C VAL A 297 -7.24 0.01 2.37
N LEU A 298 -7.37 -0.95 3.27
CA LEU A 298 -6.83 -0.86 4.63
C LEU A 298 -5.79 -1.95 4.87
N GLU A 299 -4.77 -1.62 5.65
CA GLU A 299 -4.00 -2.58 6.43
C GLU A 299 -4.44 -2.49 7.89
N ASN A 300 -4.93 -3.60 8.45
CA ASN A 300 -5.49 -3.61 9.80
C ASN A 300 -5.32 -4.98 10.48
N GLU A 301 -4.32 -5.11 11.33
CA GLU A 301 -4.07 -6.35 12.10
C GLU A 301 -5.25 -6.76 13.02
N ARG A 302 -6.07 -5.79 13.46
CA ARG A 302 -7.23 -6.09 14.33
C ARG A 302 -8.36 -6.77 13.57
N ASN A 303 -8.34 -6.75 12.25
CA ASN A 303 -9.36 -7.34 11.40
C ASN A 303 -10.78 -6.92 11.79
N ASP A 304 -10.97 -5.63 12.09
CA ASP A 304 -12.26 -5.07 12.50
C ASP A 304 -13.15 -4.86 11.26
N PRO A 305 -14.25 -5.63 11.11
CA PRO A 305 -15.13 -5.50 9.96
C PRO A 305 -15.94 -4.19 9.95
N ALA A 306 -15.99 -3.45 11.06
CA ALA A 306 -16.76 -2.21 11.15
C ALA A 306 -16.25 -1.14 10.18
N LEU A 307 -14.94 -1.14 9.87
CA LEU A 307 -14.35 -0.21 8.90
C LEU A 307 -14.68 -0.56 7.44
N LEU A 308 -15.24 -1.76 7.18
CA LEU A 308 -15.58 -2.31 5.87
C LEU A 308 -17.11 -2.48 5.66
N ASP A 309 -17.94 -2.10 6.63
CA ASP A 309 -19.41 -2.25 6.53
C ASP A 309 -19.99 -1.37 5.42
N ARG A 310 -20.39 -2.00 4.32
CA ARG A 310 -20.86 -1.33 3.10
C ARG A 310 -22.25 -0.68 3.18
N ARG A 311 -22.93 -0.75 4.32
CA ARG A 311 -24.19 -0.04 4.57
C ARG A 311 -24.00 1.46 4.79
N ALA A 312 -22.78 1.92 4.91
CA ALA A 312 -22.37 3.32 5.01
C ALA A 312 -21.20 3.58 4.07
N THR A 313 -20.64 4.80 4.10
CA THR A 313 -19.45 5.16 3.33
C THR A 313 -18.22 4.64 4.06
N HIS A 314 -17.69 3.51 3.65
CA HIS A 314 -16.60 2.79 4.32
C HIS A 314 -15.48 2.45 3.35
N ALA A 315 -14.42 1.85 3.87
CA ALA A 315 -13.35 1.33 3.04
C ALA A 315 -13.85 0.22 2.10
N THR A 316 -13.16 0.06 0.99
CA THR A 316 -13.52 -0.88 -0.08
C THR A 316 -13.07 -2.29 0.25
N ALA A 317 -11.84 -2.45 0.75
CA ALA A 317 -11.22 -3.74 1.03
C ALA A 317 -10.14 -3.60 2.10
N GLN A 318 -9.67 -4.74 2.58
CA GLN A 318 -8.56 -4.84 3.53
C GLN A 318 -7.65 -6.00 3.17
N TRP A 319 -6.37 -5.86 3.40
CA TRP A 319 -5.38 -6.92 3.32
C TRP A 319 -5.77 -8.10 4.22
N ASN A 320 -5.63 -9.33 3.71
CA ASN A 320 -6.00 -10.56 4.39
C ASN A 320 -4.75 -11.28 4.91
N ASP A 321 -4.12 -10.72 5.95
CA ASP A 321 -2.92 -11.29 6.59
C ASP A 321 -3.12 -12.71 7.10
N PRO A 322 -4.26 -13.09 7.72
CA PRO A 322 -4.50 -14.48 8.12
C PRO A 322 -4.36 -15.48 6.97
N TRP A 323 -4.79 -15.10 5.75
CA TRP A 323 -4.62 -15.93 4.57
C TRP A 323 -3.14 -16.12 4.22
N HIS A 324 -2.38 -15.01 4.20
CA HIS A 324 -0.94 -15.04 3.95
C HIS A 324 -0.22 -15.94 4.95
N HIS A 325 -0.44 -15.74 6.24
CA HIS A 325 0.26 -16.47 7.31
C HIS A 325 0.03 -17.98 7.18
N CYS A 326 -1.21 -18.40 6.95
CA CYS A 326 -1.53 -19.82 6.77
C CYS A 326 -0.89 -20.40 5.50
N ALA A 327 -0.99 -19.69 4.37
CA ALA A 327 -0.40 -20.12 3.10
C ALA A 327 1.13 -20.21 3.20
N HIS A 328 1.77 -19.24 3.87
CA HIS A 328 3.22 -19.23 4.10
C HIS A 328 3.66 -20.45 4.92
N VAL A 329 3.02 -20.71 6.06
CA VAL A 329 3.32 -21.87 6.92
C VAL A 329 3.20 -23.18 6.15
N LEU A 330 2.12 -23.35 5.39
CA LEU A 330 1.91 -24.56 4.58
C LEU A 330 2.95 -24.72 3.48
N CYS A 331 3.34 -23.63 2.81
CA CYS A 331 4.26 -23.69 1.67
C CYS A 331 5.73 -23.79 2.08
N SER A 332 6.16 -23.02 3.09
CA SER A 332 7.57 -22.93 3.50
C SER A 332 7.94 -23.89 4.64
N GLY A 333 6.95 -24.26 5.47
CA GLY A 333 7.19 -25.00 6.71
C GLY A 333 7.76 -24.13 7.83
N GLU A 334 7.87 -22.82 7.66
CA GLU A 334 8.34 -21.90 8.71
C GLU A 334 7.31 -21.77 9.83
N THR A 335 7.80 -21.84 11.07
CA THR A 335 6.97 -21.83 12.28
C THR A 335 7.50 -20.88 13.36
N SER A 336 8.53 -20.10 13.04
CA SER A 336 9.19 -19.16 13.96
C SER A 336 8.44 -17.81 14.00
N GLY A 337 8.68 -17.03 15.05
CA GLY A 337 8.11 -15.71 15.22
C GLY A 337 6.58 -15.75 15.21
N TYR A 338 5.95 -14.80 14.54
CA TYR A 338 4.48 -14.68 14.46
C TYR A 338 3.82 -15.85 13.71
N TYR A 339 4.52 -16.56 12.82
CA TYR A 339 4.01 -17.76 12.15
C TYR A 339 3.67 -18.91 13.13
N GLY A 340 4.28 -18.93 14.31
CA GLY A 340 3.97 -19.90 15.36
C GLY A 340 2.49 -19.93 15.77
N HIS A 341 1.76 -18.84 15.65
CA HIS A 341 0.33 -18.77 15.94
C HIS A 341 -0.53 -19.50 14.92
N PHE A 342 -0.01 -19.75 13.72
CA PHE A 342 -0.71 -20.37 12.59
C PHE A 342 -0.33 -21.82 12.34
N THR A 343 0.40 -22.46 13.26
CA THR A 343 0.87 -23.86 13.12
C THR A 343 -0.14 -24.90 13.55
N ARG A 344 -1.20 -24.50 14.25
CA ARG A 344 -2.30 -25.40 14.66
C ARG A 344 -3.47 -25.25 13.69
N ASP A 345 -3.96 -26.36 13.18
CA ASP A 345 -5.11 -26.39 12.26
C ASP A 345 -4.95 -25.49 11.04
N THR A 346 -3.72 -25.28 10.57
CA THR A 346 -3.35 -24.33 9.51
C THR A 346 -4.20 -24.48 8.26
N ALA A 347 -4.45 -25.73 7.81
CA ALA A 347 -5.28 -26.00 6.65
C ALA A 347 -6.74 -25.54 6.85
N ARG A 348 -7.28 -25.71 8.06
CA ARG A 348 -8.63 -25.25 8.40
C ARG A 348 -8.71 -23.72 8.48
N LEU A 349 -7.70 -23.08 9.07
CA LEU A 349 -7.61 -21.62 9.11
C LEU A 349 -7.48 -21.03 7.69
N LEU A 350 -6.69 -21.67 6.82
CA LEU A 350 -6.59 -21.27 5.42
C LEU A 350 -7.92 -21.45 4.69
N ALA A 351 -8.60 -22.59 4.87
CA ALA A 351 -9.91 -22.84 4.28
C ALA A 351 -10.96 -21.82 4.74
N GLN A 352 -10.98 -21.48 6.03
CA GLN A 352 -11.83 -20.43 6.59
C GLN A 352 -11.52 -19.06 5.98
N SER A 353 -10.23 -18.71 5.89
CA SER A 353 -9.78 -17.43 5.33
C SER A 353 -10.12 -17.31 3.83
N PHE A 354 -10.09 -18.41 3.08
CA PHE A 354 -10.60 -18.44 1.71
C PHE A 354 -12.12 -18.22 1.65
N ALA A 355 -12.86 -18.88 2.54
CA ALA A 355 -14.33 -18.83 2.54
C ALA A 355 -14.86 -17.45 2.93
N HIS A 356 -14.32 -16.86 3.98
CA HIS A 356 -14.93 -15.72 4.67
C HIS A 356 -13.94 -14.60 5.05
N GLY A 357 -12.67 -14.69 4.63
CA GLY A 357 -11.64 -13.79 5.15
C GLY A 357 -11.60 -13.86 6.67
N PHE A 358 -11.75 -12.72 7.32
CA PHE A 358 -11.89 -12.60 8.78
C PHE A 358 -13.33 -12.29 9.24
N SER A 359 -14.32 -12.23 8.32
CA SER A 359 -15.72 -11.94 8.65
C SER A 359 -16.71 -12.48 7.61
N GLU A 360 -17.68 -13.28 8.06
CA GLU A 360 -18.77 -13.80 7.22
C GLU A 360 -19.78 -12.74 6.77
N SER A 361 -19.77 -11.56 7.39
CA SER A 361 -20.70 -10.47 7.08
C SER A 361 -20.27 -9.64 5.87
N LEU A 362 -19.06 -9.87 5.34
CA LEU A 362 -18.47 -9.11 4.24
C LEU A 362 -18.45 -9.93 2.94
N PRO A 363 -18.53 -9.28 1.76
CA PRO A 363 -18.39 -9.97 0.49
C PRO A 363 -16.92 -10.43 0.28
N ALA A 364 -16.72 -11.46 -0.54
CA ALA A 364 -15.37 -11.98 -0.82
C ALA A 364 -14.41 -10.90 -1.34
N ILE A 365 -14.90 -9.96 -2.14
CA ILE A 365 -14.10 -8.86 -2.69
C ILE A 365 -13.67 -7.80 -1.65
N ALA A 366 -14.13 -7.89 -0.41
CA ALA A 366 -13.64 -7.05 0.69
C ALA A 366 -12.28 -7.52 1.22
N PHE A 367 -11.79 -8.68 0.80
CA PHE A 367 -10.54 -9.26 1.28
C PHE A 367 -9.51 -9.29 0.16
N MET A 368 -8.29 -8.89 0.49
CA MET A 368 -7.13 -8.90 -0.41
C MET A 368 -6.07 -9.87 0.11
N PRO A 369 -6.12 -11.15 -0.27
CA PRO A 369 -5.07 -12.10 0.02
C PRO A 369 -3.82 -11.83 -0.83
N PHE A 370 -2.68 -12.24 -0.30
CA PHE A 370 -1.37 -12.16 -0.97
C PHE A 370 -0.46 -13.29 -0.50
N LEU A 371 0.44 -13.71 -1.36
CA LEU A 371 1.54 -14.61 -0.98
C LEU A 371 2.73 -13.83 -0.44
N GLN A 372 2.95 -12.66 -0.98
CA GLN A 372 4.01 -11.74 -0.61
C GLN A 372 3.53 -10.30 -0.76
N ASN A 373 4.09 -9.41 0.04
CA ASN A 373 4.08 -7.97 -0.11
C ASN A 373 5.43 -7.42 0.38
N HIS A 374 5.59 -6.11 0.42
CA HIS A 374 6.84 -5.49 0.88
C HIS A 374 7.20 -5.92 2.31
N ASP A 375 6.22 -5.98 3.22
CA ASP A 375 6.45 -6.36 4.63
C ASP A 375 6.88 -7.82 4.78
N GLN A 376 6.18 -8.73 4.12
CA GLN A 376 6.42 -10.16 4.29
C GLN A 376 7.77 -10.61 3.71
N VAL A 377 8.25 -9.90 2.70
CA VAL A 377 9.59 -10.13 2.13
C VAL A 377 10.63 -9.28 2.85
N GLY A 378 10.39 -8.00 3.01
CA GLY A 378 11.39 -7.04 3.46
C GLY A 378 11.67 -7.07 4.97
N ASN A 379 10.71 -7.53 5.77
CA ASN A 379 10.93 -7.77 7.19
C ASN A 379 11.74 -9.04 7.49
N ARG A 380 12.03 -9.89 6.49
CA ARG A 380 12.97 -11.00 6.65
C ARG A 380 14.41 -10.46 6.73
N ALA A 381 15.26 -11.17 7.48
CA ALA A 381 16.65 -10.74 7.70
C ALA A 381 17.44 -10.55 6.40
N MET A 382 17.19 -11.40 5.42
CA MET A 382 17.89 -11.41 4.12
C MET A 382 16.95 -11.08 2.95
N GLY A 383 15.70 -10.69 3.22
CA GLY A 383 14.72 -10.30 2.20
C GLY A 383 14.34 -11.40 1.20
N GLU A 384 14.34 -12.66 1.64
CA GLU A 384 14.08 -13.79 0.75
C GLU A 384 12.63 -13.87 0.31
N ARG A 385 12.43 -14.05 -0.98
CA ARG A 385 11.12 -14.29 -1.58
C ARG A 385 10.66 -15.73 -1.37
N LEU A 386 9.34 -15.96 -1.34
CA LEU A 386 8.73 -17.28 -1.17
C LEU A 386 9.24 -18.30 -2.20
N ALA A 387 9.61 -17.87 -3.38
CA ALA A 387 10.23 -18.70 -4.43
C ALA A 387 11.58 -19.34 -4.03
N LEU A 388 12.22 -18.85 -2.96
CA LEU A 388 13.45 -19.41 -2.40
C LEU A 388 13.19 -20.27 -1.15
N LEU A 389 12.01 -20.15 -0.55
CA LEU A 389 11.64 -20.78 0.72
C LEU A 389 10.74 -22.00 0.55
N ALA A 390 9.92 -22.01 -0.51
CA ALA A 390 8.94 -23.05 -0.76
C ALA A 390 9.36 -23.99 -1.90
N PRO A 391 8.97 -25.28 -1.85
CA PRO A 391 9.07 -26.15 -3.02
C PRO A 391 8.33 -25.55 -4.23
N PRO A 392 8.85 -25.69 -5.44
CA PRO A 392 8.22 -25.13 -6.64
C PRO A 392 6.75 -25.58 -6.85
N GLU A 393 6.43 -26.81 -6.45
CA GLU A 393 5.07 -27.38 -6.52
C GLU A 393 4.13 -26.66 -5.54
N ALA A 394 4.59 -26.43 -4.32
CA ALA A 394 3.83 -25.70 -3.28
C ALA A 394 3.54 -24.27 -3.72
N LEU A 395 4.56 -23.58 -4.26
CA LEU A 395 4.41 -22.21 -4.76
C LEU A 395 3.41 -22.15 -5.92
N ARG A 396 3.47 -23.09 -6.88
CA ARG A 396 2.52 -23.14 -8.00
C ARG A 396 1.08 -23.33 -7.53
N LEU A 397 0.86 -24.26 -6.59
CA LEU A 397 -0.46 -24.49 -6.01
C LEU A 397 -0.99 -23.23 -5.30
N ALA A 398 -0.14 -22.57 -4.50
CA ALA A 398 -0.51 -21.37 -3.75
C ALA A 398 -0.83 -20.20 -4.70
N GLN A 399 -0.07 -20.01 -5.77
CA GLN A 399 -0.35 -19.00 -6.80
C GLN A 399 -1.70 -19.25 -7.49
N ALA A 400 -2.00 -20.50 -7.86
CA ALA A 400 -3.29 -20.83 -8.44
C ALA A 400 -4.43 -20.59 -7.43
N ALA A 401 -4.20 -20.91 -6.16
CA ALA A 401 -5.18 -20.70 -5.09
C ALA A 401 -5.46 -19.21 -4.85
N LEU A 402 -4.42 -18.37 -4.84
CA LEU A 402 -4.56 -16.92 -4.79
C LEU A 402 -5.36 -16.37 -5.97
N LEU A 403 -4.95 -16.70 -7.18
CA LEU A 403 -5.47 -16.09 -8.40
C LEU A 403 -6.86 -16.60 -8.81
N LEU A 404 -7.23 -17.82 -8.43
CA LEU A 404 -8.52 -18.44 -8.76
C LEU A 404 -9.50 -18.46 -7.58
N SER A 405 -9.31 -17.63 -6.57
CA SER A 405 -10.28 -17.39 -5.49
C SER A 405 -11.22 -16.22 -5.83
N PRO A 406 -12.41 -16.10 -5.22
CA PRO A 406 -13.28 -14.94 -5.37
C PRO A 406 -12.73 -13.64 -4.75
N GLN A 407 -11.76 -13.71 -3.86
CA GLN A 407 -11.12 -12.57 -3.22
C GLN A 407 -10.26 -11.78 -4.23
N VAL A 408 -9.95 -10.52 -3.94
CA VAL A 408 -9.13 -9.67 -4.82
C VAL A 408 -7.64 -9.94 -4.57
N PRO A 409 -6.90 -10.52 -5.52
CA PRO A 409 -5.50 -10.87 -5.29
C PRO A 409 -4.60 -9.63 -5.31
N LEU A 410 -3.63 -9.60 -4.37
CA LEU A 410 -2.49 -8.70 -4.38
C LEU A 410 -1.25 -9.49 -4.79
N LEU A 411 -0.49 -8.97 -5.74
CA LEU A 411 0.80 -9.49 -6.21
C LEU A 411 1.89 -8.49 -5.83
N PHE A 412 3.00 -8.99 -5.33
CA PHE A 412 4.18 -8.17 -5.11
C PHE A 412 5.06 -8.14 -6.36
N MET A 413 5.66 -6.99 -6.66
CA MET A 413 6.47 -6.77 -7.85
C MET A 413 7.48 -7.91 -8.10
N GLY A 414 7.46 -8.42 -9.34
CA GLY A 414 8.33 -9.51 -9.81
C GLY A 414 7.80 -10.92 -9.55
N GLU A 415 6.66 -11.12 -8.89
CA GLU A 415 6.09 -12.47 -8.71
C GLU A 415 5.73 -13.12 -10.04
N GLU A 416 5.18 -12.36 -10.97
CA GLU A 416 4.74 -12.84 -12.27
C GLU A 416 5.89 -13.33 -13.16
N ILE A 417 7.09 -12.81 -12.92
CA ILE A 417 8.31 -13.24 -13.63
C ILE A 417 9.15 -14.23 -12.81
N GLY A 418 8.67 -14.63 -11.63
CA GLY A 418 9.40 -15.54 -10.74
C GLY A 418 10.72 -14.95 -10.24
N ALA A 419 10.74 -13.65 -9.95
CA ALA A 419 11.93 -12.95 -9.46
C ALA A 419 12.45 -13.60 -8.18
N LYS A 420 13.77 -13.74 -8.10
CA LYS A 420 14.50 -14.22 -6.92
C LYS A 420 15.30 -13.12 -6.22
N THR A 421 15.30 -11.94 -6.80
CA THR A 421 15.92 -10.74 -6.23
C THR A 421 15.32 -10.49 -4.85
N PRO A 422 16.09 -10.32 -3.78
CA PRO A 422 15.55 -10.00 -2.46
C PRO A 422 14.85 -8.65 -2.48
N PHE A 423 13.99 -8.42 -1.49
CA PHE A 423 13.54 -7.07 -1.18
C PHE A 423 13.93 -6.81 0.27
N LEU A 424 14.98 -6.04 0.47
CA LEU A 424 15.55 -5.76 1.78
C LEU A 424 14.89 -4.52 2.40
N TYR A 425 14.91 -4.43 3.73
CA TYR A 425 14.64 -3.15 4.38
C TYR A 425 15.79 -2.18 4.10
N PHE A 426 15.46 -0.98 3.61
CA PHE A 426 16.44 0.08 3.32
C PHE A 426 15.89 1.47 3.64
N CYS A 427 16.80 2.34 4.09
CA CYS A 427 16.60 3.76 4.36
C CYS A 427 17.90 4.52 4.09
N ASP A 428 17.90 5.84 4.28
CA ASP A 428 19.08 6.69 4.03
C ASP A 428 19.36 7.65 5.19
N PHE A 429 19.26 7.16 6.40
CA PHE A 429 19.58 7.93 7.59
C PHE A 429 21.09 8.05 7.81
N HIS A 430 21.48 9.06 8.57
CA HIS A 430 22.88 9.36 8.87
C HIS A 430 23.14 9.43 10.38
N GLY A 431 24.45 9.45 10.78
CA GLY A 431 24.86 9.63 12.16
C GLY A 431 24.29 8.61 13.15
N ASP A 432 23.80 9.11 14.30
CA ASP A 432 23.32 8.26 15.40
C ASP A 432 22.05 7.50 15.03
N LEU A 433 21.15 8.09 14.23
CA LEU A 433 19.92 7.43 13.78
C LEU A 433 20.26 6.23 12.89
N ALA A 434 21.16 6.37 11.94
CA ALA A 434 21.63 5.26 11.11
C ALA A 434 22.20 4.11 11.94
N ALA A 435 23.01 4.44 12.95
CA ALA A 435 23.56 3.45 13.87
C ALA A 435 22.45 2.74 14.66
N ALA A 436 21.47 3.50 15.17
CA ALA A 436 20.34 2.95 15.93
C ALA A 436 19.47 2.01 15.08
N VAL A 437 19.16 2.39 13.83
CA VAL A 437 18.38 1.57 12.90
C VAL A 437 19.11 0.26 12.58
N ARG A 438 20.40 0.32 12.25
CA ARG A 438 21.22 -0.88 12.00
C ARG A 438 21.26 -1.83 13.19
N GLU A 439 21.52 -1.31 14.40
CA GLU A 439 21.58 -2.12 15.61
C GLU A 439 20.18 -2.66 16.00
N GLY A 440 19.15 -1.85 15.83
CA GLY A 440 17.75 -2.26 16.02
C GLY A 440 17.42 -3.47 15.15
N ARG A 441 17.73 -3.38 13.84
CA ARG A 441 17.50 -4.48 12.89
C ARG A 441 18.22 -5.76 13.28
N ARG A 442 19.50 -5.69 13.67
CA ARG A 442 20.25 -6.85 14.14
C ARG A 442 19.69 -7.45 15.42
N LYS A 443 19.24 -6.60 16.35
CA LYS A 443 18.65 -7.03 17.63
C LYS A 443 17.32 -7.75 17.44
N GLU A 444 16.50 -7.30 16.51
CA GLU A 444 15.22 -7.91 16.14
C GLU A 444 15.40 -9.41 15.81
N PHE A 445 16.42 -9.76 15.04
CA PHE A 445 16.68 -11.13 14.63
C PHE A 445 17.44 -11.98 15.68
N ALA A 446 17.88 -11.41 16.78
CA ALA A 446 18.62 -12.14 17.81
C ALA A 446 17.81 -13.29 18.45
N ALA A 447 16.48 -13.23 18.39
CA ALA A 447 15.58 -14.26 18.88
C ALA A 447 15.43 -15.48 17.94
N PHE A 448 15.86 -15.35 16.68
CA PHE A 448 15.77 -16.43 15.69
C PHE A 448 17.00 -17.34 15.78
N PRO A 449 16.82 -18.68 15.80
CA PRO A 449 17.94 -19.64 15.99
C PRO A 449 19.09 -19.44 15.01
N GLU A 450 18.81 -19.16 13.73
CA GLU A 450 19.77 -18.94 12.67
C GLU A 450 20.61 -17.66 12.85
N PHE A 451 20.10 -16.67 13.60
CA PHE A 451 20.74 -15.40 13.91
C PHE A 451 21.12 -15.26 15.38
N ALA A 452 21.08 -16.34 16.18
CA ALA A 452 21.43 -16.31 17.61
C ALA A 452 22.91 -15.90 17.84
N ALA A 453 23.83 -16.30 16.93
CA ALA A 453 25.23 -15.92 16.99
C ALA A 453 25.47 -14.50 16.41
N GLU A 454 26.36 -13.73 17.05
CA GLU A 454 26.72 -12.37 16.59
C GLU A 454 27.30 -12.36 15.17
N GLU A 455 28.10 -13.37 14.83
CA GLU A 455 28.68 -13.53 13.49
C GLU A 455 27.56 -13.69 12.42
N ALA A 456 26.49 -14.41 12.72
CA ALA A 456 25.35 -14.53 11.80
C ALA A 456 24.62 -13.19 11.64
N ARG A 457 24.36 -12.49 12.76
CA ARG A 457 23.72 -11.16 12.72
C ARG A 457 24.54 -10.11 12.00
N SER A 458 25.88 -10.22 12.03
CA SER A 458 26.75 -9.29 11.30
C SER A 458 26.61 -9.37 9.78
N LYS A 459 26.04 -10.48 9.26
CA LYS A 459 25.77 -10.69 7.83
C LYS A 459 24.46 -10.08 7.38
N ILE A 460 23.56 -9.69 8.31
CA ILE A 460 22.32 -8.99 7.97
C ILE A 460 22.69 -7.65 7.32
N PRO A 461 22.16 -7.36 6.11
CA PRO A 461 22.45 -6.13 5.40
C PRO A 461 22.17 -4.90 6.26
N ASP A 462 23.05 -3.88 6.14
CA ASP A 462 22.82 -2.58 6.78
C ASP A 462 21.72 -1.84 6.01
N PRO A 463 20.58 -1.50 6.64
CA PRO A 463 19.50 -0.78 5.96
C PRO A 463 19.93 0.56 5.35
N ASN A 464 20.93 1.22 5.93
CA ASN A 464 21.44 2.51 5.42
C ASN A 464 22.47 2.36 4.29
N SER A 465 22.85 1.12 3.95
CA SER A 465 23.77 0.88 2.82
C SER A 465 23.05 1.02 1.48
N ALA A 466 23.70 1.70 0.52
CA ALA A 466 23.25 1.71 -0.86
C ALA A 466 23.13 0.28 -1.45
N ASP A 467 23.93 -0.68 -0.96
CA ASP A 467 23.91 -2.06 -1.42
C ASP A 467 22.56 -2.75 -1.09
N ALA A 468 21.94 -2.46 0.05
CA ALA A 468 20.62 -2.99 0.40
C ALA A 468 19.56 -2.54 -0.61
N PHE A 469 19.55 -1.27 -0.97
CA PHE A 469 18.65 -0.72 -2.00
C PHE A 469 18.94 -1.29 -3.38
N LEU A 470 20.21 -1.31 -3.80
CA LEU A 470 20.60 -1.81 -5.12
C LEU A 470 20.32 -3.30 -5.30
N ALA A 471 20.53 -4.11 -4.25
CA ALA A 471 20.21 -5.53 -4.25
C ALA A 471 18.70 -5.80 -4.36
N SER A 472 17.86 -4.84 -3.96
CA SER A 472 16.40 -4.96 -4.01
C SER A 472 15.79 -4.60 -5.38
N LYS A 473 16.58 -4.09 -6.33
CA LYS A 473 16.10 -3.77 -7.68
C LYS A 473 15.74 -5.03 -8.45
N ILE A 474 14.56 -5.04 -9.07
CA ILE A 474 14.07 -6.18 -9.84
C ILE A 474 15.00 -6.49 -11.02
N ASP A 475 15.41 -7.75 -11.11
CA ASP A 475 16.17 -8.28 -12.24
C ASP A 475 15.22 -8.75 -13.36
N TRP A 476 14.90 -7.82 -14.26
CA TRP A 476 14.01 -8.06 -15.39
C TRP A 476 14.64 -8.93 -16.47
N ASP A 477 15.97 -9.01 -16.55
CA ASP A 477 16.68 -9.76 -17.58
C ASP A 477 16.64 -11.27 -17.33
N ASN A 478 16.47 -11.68 -16.08
CA ASN A 478 16.34 -13.07 -15.65
C ASN A 478 14.88 -13.52 -15.41
N ALA A 479 13.93 -12.91 -16.11
CA ALA A 479 12.52 -13.27 -16.03
C ALA A 479 12.28 -14.75 -16.44
N ASN A 480 11.53 -15.48 -15.61
CA ASN A 480 11.14 -16.87 -15.88
C ASN A 480 9.93 -16.94 -16.81
N ALA A 481 10.15 -17.29 -18.06
CA ALA A 481 9.10 -17.37 -19.07
C ALA A 481 7.98 -18.38 -18.72
N GLY A 482 8.30 -19.47 -18.00
CA GLY A 482 7.32 -20.45 -17.54
C GLY A 482 6.41 -19.89 -16.45
N CYS A 483 6.98 -19.12 -15.51
CA CYS A 483 6.22 -18.43 -14.49
C CYS A 483 5.27 -17.40 -15.13
N LEU A 484 5.79 -16.58 -16.03
CA LEU A 484 4.99 -15.58 -16.75
C LEU A 484 3.83 -16.21 -17.54
N ALA A 485 4.09 -17.28 -18.29
CA ALA A 485 3.06 -17.99 -19.05
C ALA A 485 1.94 -18.50 -18.14
N ARG A 486 2.29 -18.99 -16.95
CA ARG A 486 1.35 -19.45 -15.94
C ARG A 486 0.48 -18.32 -15.39
N PHE A 487 1.07 -17.18 -15.03
CA PHE A 487 0.29 -16.02 -14.58
C PHE A 487 -0.68 -15.52 -15.65
N LEU A 488 -0.25 -15.47 -16.90
CA LEU A 488 -1.11 -15.14 -18.06
C LEU A 488 -2.31 -16.09 -18.15
N GLU A 489 -2.10 -17.40 -18.00
CA GLU A 489 -3.17 -18.41 -18.04
C GLU A 489 -4.14 -18.24 -16.87
N LEU A 490 -3.64 -18.20 -15.64
CA LEU A 490 -4.47 -18.11 -14.44
C LEU A 490 -5.29 -16.82 -14.39
N LEU A 491 -4.71 -15.69 -14.76
CA LEU A 491 -5.41 -14.41 -14.80
C LEU A 491 -6.42 -14.33 -15.95
N ALA A 492 -6.17 -15.02 -17.07
CA ALA A 492 -7.17 -15.17 -18.11
C ALA A 492 -8.38 -15.99 -17.65
N LEU A 493 -8.16 -17.14 -16.97
CA LEU A 493 -9.22 -17.95 -16.36
C LEU A 493 -10.02 -17.15 -15.32
N ARG A 494 -9.32 -16.41 -14.43
CA ARG A 494 -9.98 -15.52 -13.48
C ARG A 494 -10.91 -14.51 -14.16
N ARG A 495 -10.38 -13.80 -15.15
CA ARG A 495 -11.13 -12.77 -15.90
C ARG A 495 -12.35 -13.34 -16.62
N GLU A 496 -12.24 -14.53 -17.18
CA GLU A 496 -13.32 -15.16 -17.96
C GLU A 496 -14.38 -15.81 -17.06
N HIS A 497 -13.96 -16.49 -16.00
CA HIS A 497 -14.87 -17.37 -15.26
C HIS A 497 -15.23 -16.88 -13.87
N ILE A 498 -14.42 -16.09 -13.21
CA ILE A 498 -14.61 -15.66 -11.82
C ILE A 498 -15.14 -14.21 -11.76
N VAL A 499 -14.39 -13.26 -12.32
CA VAL A 499 -14.71 -11.81 -12.26
C VAL A 499 -16.15 -11.49 -12.65
N PRO A 500 -16.75 -12.05 -13.73
CA PRO A 500 -18.14 -11.72 -14.10
C PRO A 500 -19.20 -12.21 -13.10
N ARG A 501 -18.78 -13.00 -12.10
CA ARG A 501 -19.64 -13.62 -11.08
C ARG A 501 -19.39 -13.06 -9.68
N LEU A 502 -18.60 -11.99 -9.57
CA LEU A 502 -18.31 -11.32 -8.31
C LEU A 502 -19.21 -10.09 -8.14
N ASP A 503 -19.72 -9.89 -6.94
CA ASP A 503 -20.47 -8.70 -6.56
C ASP A 503 -20.19 -8.29 -5.10
N ASP A 504 -20.83 -7.21 -4.66
CA ASP A 504 -20.70 -6.64 -3.31
C ASP A 504 -21.57 -7.34 -2.25
N THR A 505 -22.17 -8.48 -2.57
CA THR A 505 -23.08 -9.15 -1.64
C THR A 505 -22.35 -10.24 -0.86
N PRO A 506 -22.41 -10.26 0.47
CA PRO A 506 -21.93 -11.40 1.26
C PRO A 506 -22.67 -12.67 0.84
N ARG A 507 -21.93 -13.73 0.55
CA ARG A 507 -22.50 -15.00 0.08
C ARG A 507 -22.00 -16.16 0.92
N VAL A 508 -22.83 -17.19 1.01
CA VAL A 508 -22.48 -18.40 1.75
C VAL A 508 -21.31 -19.11 1.05
N ALA A 509 -20.28 -19.37 1.82
CA ALA A 509 -19.22 -20.30 1.46
C ALA A 509 -19.16 -21.43 2.49
N GLN A 510 -18.82 -22.63 2.03
CA GLN A 510 -18.59 -23.78 2.89
C GLN A 510 -17.11 -24.15 2.82
N PHE A 511 -16.55 -24.57 3.94
CA PHE A 511 -15.15 -24.97 3.99
C PHE A 511 -14.94 -26.15 4.92
N ASP A 512 -13.91 -26.95 4.64
CA ASP A 512 -13.46 -28.05 5.49
C ASP A 512 -11.95 -28.28 5.32
N ALA A 513 -11.37 -29.02 6.26
CA ALA A 513 -10.00 -29.50 6.23
C ALA A 513 -9.96 -30.96 6.69
N VAL A 514 -9.99 -31.88 5.72
CA VAL A 514 -10.18 -33.32 5.94
C VAL A 514 -8.90 -34.06 6.32
N ALA A 515 -7.73 -33.42 6.13
CA ALA A 515 -6.41 -33.91 6.51
C ALA A 515 -5.42 -32.76 6.67
N PRO A 516 -4.23 -32.96 7.27
CA PRO A 516 -3.18 -31.94 7.28
C PRO A 516 -2.85 -31.46 5.85
N GLY A 517 -2.96 -30.15 5.61
CA GLY A 517 -2.75 -29.53 4.30
C GLY A 517 -3.93 -29.65 3.32
N ALA A 518 -4.97 -30.42 3.64
CA ALA A 518 -6.13 -30.61 2.77
C ALA A 518 -7.16 -29.48 2.97
N VAL A 519 -7.37 -28.64 1.96
CA VAL A 519 -8.25 -27.46 1.96
C VAL A 519 -9.40 -27.67 0.97
N LEU A 520 -10.62 -27.59 1.46
CA LEU A 520 -11.84 -27.67 0.68
C LEU A 520 -12.63 -26.40 0.87
N VAL A 521 -12.99 -25.73 -0.24
CA VAL A 521 -13.84 -24.54 -0.17
C VAL A 521 -14.86 -24.56 -1.32
N ASP A 522 -16.10 -24.23 -1.00
CA ASP A 522 -17.23 -24.14 -1.94
C ASP A 522 -17.86 -22.76 -1.83
N TRP A 523 -17.68 -21.91 -2.83
CA TRP A 523 -18.26 -20.58 -2.88
C TRP A 523 -19.53 -20.57 -3.74
N THR A 524 -20.57 -19.88 -3.29
CA THR A 524 -21.71 -19.52 -4.12
C THR A 524 -21.44 -18.15 -4.75
N LEU A 525 -21.51 -18.08 -6.08
CA LEU A 525 -21.22 -16.87 -6.86
C LEU A 525 -22.50 -16.06 -7.14
N ALA A 526 -22.36 -14.86 -7.72
CA ALA A 526 -23.47 -13.92 -7.93
C ALA A 526 -24.59 -14.45 -8.83
N ASP A 527 -24.25 -15.24 -9.84
CA ASP A 527 -25.19 -15.88 -10.77
C ASP A 527 -25.78 -17.22 -10.26
N GLY A 528 -25.45 -17.61 -9.02
CA GLY A 528 -25.86 -18.87 -8.40
C GLY A 528 -25.00 -20.08 -8.78
N ALA A 529 -23.98 -19.90 -9.63
CA ALA A 529 -22.97 -20.91 -9.88
C ALA A 529 -22.14 -21.19 -8.61
N ARG A 530 -21.50 -22.35 -8.56
CA ARG A 530 -20.60 -22.71 -7.47
C ARG A 530 -19.18 -22.87 -7.97
N LEU A 531 -18.24 -22.19 -7.34
CA LEU A 531 -16.81 -22.41 -7.50
C LEU A 531 -16.33 -23.32 -6.38
N HIS A 532 -15.62 -24.39 -6.74
CA HIS A 532 -15.08 -25.34 -5.78
C HIS A 532 -13.57 -25.36 -5.87
N LEU A 533 -12.92 -25.29 -4.72
CA LEU A 533 -11.50 -25.58 -4.54
C LEU A 533 -11.34 -26.88 -3.77
N ARG A 534 -10.53 -27.77 -4.31
CA ARG A 534 -10.03 -28.96 -3.61
C ARG A 534 -8.51 -28.92 -3.73
N ALA A 535 -7.81 -28.69 -2.62
CA ALA A 535 -6.37 -28.52 -2.64
C ALA A 535 -5.67 -29.28 -1.50
N ASN A 536 -4.51 -29.82 -1.80
CA ASN A 536 -3.64 -30.49 -0.85
C ASN A 536 -2.29 -29.76 -0.77
N PHE A 537 -2.13 -28.94 0.25
CA PHE A 537 -0.91 -28.20 0.58
C PHE A 537 0.03 -29.02 1.46
N SER A 538 0.21 -30.30 1.14
CA SER A 538 1.15 -31.16 1.87
C SER A 538 2.00 -32.01 0.93
N ALA A 539 3.12 -32.54 1.45
CA ALA A 539 4.02 -33.44 0.74
C ALA A 539 3.48 -34.88 0.62
N GLU A 540 2.32 -35.19 1.21
CA GLU A 540 1.69 -36.50 1.16
C GLU A 540 0.37 -36.45 0.42
N ALA A 541 -0.06 -37.59 -0.14
CA ALA A 541 -1.36 -37.65 -0.81
C ALA A 541 -2.51 -37.56 0.20
N ALA A 542 -3.59 -36.88 -0.18
CA ALA A 542 -4.80 -36.74 0.62
C ALA A 542 -6.02 -37.38 -0.07
N PRO A 543 -6.90 -38.10 0.68
CA PRO A 543 -8.09 -38.75 0.13
C PRO A 543 -9.21 -37.71 -0.07
N ILE A 544 -9.02 -36.78 -0.99
CA ILE A 544 -9.98 -35.71 -1.28
C ILE A 544 -10.79 -36.12 -2.53
N GLU A 545 -12.11 -36.18 -2.39
CA GLU A 545 -13.00 -36.42 -3.50
C GLU A 545 -13.08 -35.22 -4.45
N SER A 546 -13.24 -35.49 -5.75
CA SER A 546 -13.44 -34.45 -6.75
C SER A 546 -14.78 -33.73 -6.55
N ALA A 547 -14.79 -32.42 -6.76
CA ALA A 547 -16.00 -31.63 -6.74
C ALA A 547 -16.77 -31.74 -8.07
N PRO A 548 -18.10 -31.51 -8.08
CA PRO A 548 -18.90 -31.49 -9.30
C PRO A 548 -18.56 -30.27 -10.18
N GLY A 549 -18.94 -30.35 -11.46
CA GLY A 549 -18.79 -29.23 -12.40
C GLY A 549 -17.68 -29.43 -13.43
N THR A 550 -17.41 -28.37 -14.17
CA THR A 550 -16.35 -28.34 -15.19
C THR A 550 -15.04 -27.92 -14.53
N ILE A 551 -13.97 -28.66 -14.77
CA ILE A 551 -12.62 -28.30 -14.29
C ILE A 551 -12.16 -27.06 -15.05
N LEU A 552 -11.91 -25.97 -14.31
CA LEU A 552 -11.30 -24.75 -14.83
C LEU A 552 -9.78 -24.87 -14.86
N HIS A 553 -9.21 -25.44 -13.79
CA HIS A 553 -7.77 -25.59 -13.63
C HIS A 553 -7.46 -26.80 -12.74
N ALA A 554 -6.31 -27.42 -13.00
CA ALA A 554 -5.78 -28.49 -12.15
C ALA A 554 -4.26 -28.32 -12.00
N GLU A 555 -3.77 -28.51 -10.79
CA GLU A 555 -2.36 -28.49 -10.44
C GLU A 555 -1.95 -29.84 -9.88
N GLY A 556 -0.80 -30.37 -10.29
CA GLY A 556 -0.29 -31.64 -9.81
C GLY A 556 -1.10 -32.87 -10.29
N SER A 557 -1.17 -33.94 -9.48
CA SER A 557 -1.82 -35.21 -9.83
C SER A 557 -3.09 -35.46 -9.02
N SER A 558 -4.11 -36.08 -9.67
CA SER A 558 -5.43 -36.34 -9.05
C SER A 558 -5.93 -37.76 -9.24
N ASN A 559 -5.05 -38.79 -9.25
CA ASN A 559 -5.44 -40.18 -9.41
C ASN A 559 -5.92 -40.80 -8.09
N GLY A 560 -7.25 -40.93 -7.92
CA GLY A 560 -7.84 -41.56 -6.73
C GLY A 560 -7.78 -40.72 -5.43
N GLY A 561 -7.63 -39.41 -5.55
CA GLY A 561 -7.44 -38.43 -4.52
C GLY A 561 -6.51 -37.32 -5.00
N LEU A 562 -6.13 -36.38 -4.17
CA LEU A 562 -5.13 -35.36 -4.49
C LEU A 562 -3.73 -35.84 -4.06
N GLY A 563 -2.79 -35.85 -5.01
CA GLY A 563 -1.38 -36.08 -4.73
C GLY A 563 -0.75 -34.96 -3.90
N PRO A 564 0.56 -35.05 -3.60
CA PRO A 564 1.29 -33.96 -2.98
C PRO A 564 1.17 -32.65 -3.79
N TRP A 565 1.01 -31.53 -3.10
CA TRP A 565 0.99 -30.19 -3.72
C TRP A 565 0.08 -30.10 -4.96
N SER A 566 -1.13 -30.64 -4.85
CA SER A 566 -2.07 -30.70 -5.97
C SER A 566 -3.41 -30.07 -5.63
N GLY A 567 -4.13 -29.63 -6.66
CA GLY A 567 -5.45 -29.03 -6.47
C GLY A 567 -6.27 -28.97 -7.75
N THR A 568 -7.58 -28.84 -7.59
CA THR A 568 -8.54 -28.68 -8.68
C THR A 568 -9.50 -27.52 -8.38
N TRP A 569 -9.80 -26.75 -9.42
CA TRP A 569 -10.82 -25.72 -9.43
C TRP A 569 -11.92 -26.14 -10.38
N THR A 570 -13.12 -26.27 -9.88
CA THR A 570 -14.27 -26.66 -10.70
C THR A 570 -15.39 -25.63 -10.59
N LEU A 571 -16.08 -25.39 -11.69
CA LEU A 571 -17.25 -24.51 -11.78
C LEU A 571 -18.49 -25.34 -12.08
N GLU A 572 -19.41 -25.37 -11.12
CA GLU A 572 -20.74 -25.97 -11.27
C GLU A 572 -21.73 -24.87 -11.67
N ALA A 573 -22.47 -25.09 -12.75
CA ALA A 573 -23.50 -24.14 -13.20
C ALA A 573 -24.62 -24.01 -12.15
N ALA A 574 -25.27 -22.84 -12.11
CA ALA A 574 -26.48 -22.65 -11.30
C ALA A 574 -27.55 -23.69 -11.70
N ARG A 575 -28.22 -24.24 -10.70
CA ARG A 575 -29.32 -25.20 -10.90
C ARG A 575 -30.62 -24.49 -11.32
#